data_9cf2a8ad594b2375adfa1b6760a5b11d
#
_entry.id   9cf2a8ad594b2375adfa1b6760a5b11d
#
_cell.length_a   1.000
_cell.length_b   1.000
_cell.length_c   1.000
_cell.angle_alpha   90.00
_cell.angle_beta   90.00
_cell.angle_gamma   90.00
#
_symmetry.space_group_name_H-M   'P 1'
#
loop_
_entity.id
_entity.type
_entity.pdbx_description
1 polymer ?
#
loop_
_entity_poly.entity_id
_entity_poly.type
_entity_poly.pdbx_seq_one_letter_code
_entity_poly.pdbx_strand_id
1 'polypeptide(L)'
;TKVNDKVYVLCGTKTPSLIDRVAIDSLEAVIKMSRSLFKYLLIDVPAGFNPTSIAAAEMSDTTYVVAMMNGGYEVKHVQRALEIFAGWEDCANRVKTVFTRVVPCNDQSRRKLTEAMGCPVEAVMPNAYMVVSKAADNGQMALDLEPDSPLAMSINYLAGRIIHPPAGGIGDD
;
A
#
# COMPACT_ATOMS: atom_id res chain seq x y z
N THR A 1 -9.59 12.77 13.51
CA THR A 1 -11.05 12.75 13.30
C THR A 1 -11.56 11.32 13.40
N LYS A 2 -12.60 11.09 14.20
CA LYS A 2 -13.30 9.81 14.27
C LYS A 2 -14.23 9.71 13.05
N VAL A 3 -14.13 8.63 12.27
CA VAL A 3 -15.01 8.34 11.13
C VAL A 3 -16.18 7.47 11.58
N ASN A 4 -15.89 6.43 12.35
CA ASN A 4 -16.87 5.56 13.02
C ASN A 4 -16.26 4.98 14.31
N ASP A 5 -16.93 4.02 14.95
CA ASP A 5 -16.44 3.47 16.22
C ASP A 5 -15.12 2.70 16.14
N LYS A 6 -14.68 2.34 14.95
CA LYS A 6 -13.46 1.53 14.72
C LYS A 6 -12.41 2.24 13.88
N VAL A 7 -12.78 3.32 13.17
CA VAL A 7 -11.91 4.00 12.20
C VAL A 7 -11.70 5.46 12.57
N TYR A 8 -10.45 5.84 12.60
CA TYR A 8 -10.01 7.21 12.84
C TYR A 8 -9.11 7.65 11.67
N VAL A 9 -9.18 8.92 11.31
CA VAL A 9 -8.34 9.52 10.27
C VAL A 9 -7.59 10.70 10.85
N LEU A 10 -6.27 10.68 10.69
CA LEU A 10 -5.40 11.84 10.90
C LEU A 10 -5.07 12.40 9.52
N CYS A 11 -5.66 13.53 9.18
CA CYS A 11 -5.41 14.20 7.92
C CYS A 11 -4.05 14.90 7.94
N GLY A 12 -3.39 14.95 6.81
CA GLY A 12 -2.21 15.79 6.60
C GLY A 12 -2.52 17.28 6.68
N THR A 13 -1.52 18.11 6.42
CA THR A 13 -1.68 19.57 6.47
C THR A 13 -2.66 20.05 5.39
N LYS A 14 -3.53 21.01 5.75
CA LYS A 14 -4.45 21.63 4.78
C LYS A 14 -3.74 22.53 3.77
N THR A 15 -2.55 22.99 4.11
CA THR A 15 -1.78 23.93 3.31
C THR A 15 -0.53 23.24 2.76
N PRO A 16 -0.42 23.03 1.45
CA PRO A 16 0.72 22.32 0.84
C PRO A 16 2.09 22.90 1.23
N SER A 17 2.21 24.21 1.39
CA SER A 17 3.45 24.88 1.79
C SER A 17 3.92 24.56 3.22
N LEU A 18 3.11 23.88 4.01
CA LEU A 18 3.48 23.43 5.36
C LEU A 18 4.01 22.00 5.40
N ILE A 19 3.95 21.27 4.30
CA ILE A 19 4.44 19.87 4.23
C ILE A 19 5.92 19.81 4.56
N ASP A 20 6.73 20.71 4.00
CA ASP A 20 8.18 20.76 4.22
C ASP A 20 8.57 21.15 5.65
N ARG A 21 7.60 21.60 6.46
CA ARG A 21 7.83 21.98 7.86
C ARG A 21 7.57 20.84 8.85
N VAL A 22 7.07 19.71 8.38
CA VAL A 22 6.86 18.54 9.23
C VAL A 22 8.23 17.92 9.52
N ALA A 23 8.71 18.10 10.73
CA ALA A 23 9.95 17.47 11.18
C ALA A 23 9.77 15.94 11.27
N ILE A 24 10.80 15.20 10.87
CA ILE A 24 10.80 13.72 10.94
C ILE A 24 10.54 13.26 12.38
N ASP A 25 11.17 13.88 13.38
CA ASP A 25 10.97 13.56 14.80
C ASP A 25 9.49 13.68 15.23
N SER A 26 8.79 14.68 14.69
CA SER A 26 7.35 14.87 14.96
C SER A 26 6.52 13.76 14.32
N LEU A 27 6.85 13.38 13.10
CA LEU A 27 6.21 12.25 12.40
C LEU A 27 6.43 10.95 13.19
N GLU A 28 7.66 10.68 13.61
CA GLU A 28 7.99 9.51 14.41
C GLU A 28 7.22 9.47 15.74
N ALA A 29 7.14 10.60 16.45
CA ALA A 29 6.39 10.68 17.69
C ALA A 29 4.90 10.37 17.48
N VAL A 30 4.29 10.88 16.39
CA VAL A 30 2.90 10.60 16.03
C VAL A 30 2.70 9.13 15.68
N ILE A 31 3.60 8.52 14.92
CA ILE A 31 3.53 7.09 14.58
C ILE A 31 3.65 6.24 15.85
N LYS A 32 4.64 6.50 16.71
CA LYS A 32 4.86 5.78 17.98
C LYS A 32 3.61 5.86 18.89
N MET A 33 3.05 7.06 19.05
CA MET A 33 1.82 7.25 19.82
C MET A 33 0.64 6.50 19.21
N SER A 34 0.47 6.58 17.90
CA SER A 34 -0.63 5.90 17.19
C SER A 34 -0.55 4.39 17.31
N ARG A 35 0.66 3.82 17.25
CA ARG A 35 0.88 2.36 17.46
C ARG A 35 0.46 1.88 18.86
N SER A 36 0.51 2.75 19.88
CA SER A 36 0.04 2.39 21.23
C SER A 36 -1.48 2.44 21.38
N LEU A 37 -2.17 3.15 20.49
CA LEU A 37 -3.61 3.39 20.57
C LEU A 37 -4.43 2.48 19.64
N PHE A 38 -3.85 2.04 18.53
CA PHE A 38 -4.56 1.35 17.47
C PHE A 38 -3.91 0.00 17.13
N LYS A 39 -4.74 -1.00 16.87
CA LYS A 39 -4.28 -2.33 16.46
C LYS A 39 -3.65 -2.30 15.07
N TYR A 40 -4.19 -1.50 14.16
CA TYR A 40 -3.67 -1.30 12.79
C TYR A 40 -3.51 0.18 12.54
N LEU A 41 -2.37 0.55 11.97
CA LEU A 41 -2.05 1.90 11.52
C LEU A 41 -1.71 1.83 10.03
N LEU A 42 -2.52 2.50 9.20
CA LEU A 42 -2.26 2.63 7.77
C LEU A 42 -1.74 4.04 7.51
N ILE A 43 -0.58 4.13 6.89
CA ILE A 43 0.08 5.40 6.57
C ILE A 43 0.07 5.55 5.04
N ASP A 44 -0.70 6.50 4.54
CA ASP A 44 -0.71 6.87 3.14
C ASP A 44 0.36 7.94 2.89
N VAL A 45 1.31 7.62 2.02
CA VAL A 45 2.43 8.51 1.68
C VAL A 45 2.37 8.88 0.19
N PRO A 46 2.79 10.10 -0.17
CA PRO A 46 2.82 10.50 -1.57
C PRO A 46 3.80 9.65 -2.38
N ALA A 47 3.57 9.57 -3.67
CA ALA A 47 4.51 8.92 -4.59
C ALA A 47 5.89 9.61 -4.53
N GLY A 48 6.94 8.79 -4.44
CA GLY A 48 8.31 9.24 -4.35
C GLY A 48 8.99 8.89 -3.03
N PHE A 49 10.32 9.04 -3.03
CA PHE A 49 11.19 8.66 -1.91
C PHE A 49 11.71 9.90 -1.18
N ASN A 50 10.80 10.72 -0.68
CA ASN A 50 11.19 11.83 0.19
C ASN A 50 11.53 11.32 1.61
N PRO A 51 12.28 12.10 2.40
CA PRO A 51 12.73 11.67 3.73
C PRO A 51 11.59 11.24 4.66
N THR A 52 10.44 11.90 4.62
CA THR A 52 9.30 11.56 5.47
C THR A 52 8.64 10.25 5.06
N SER A 53 8.55 9.96 3.74
CA SER A 53 8.05 8.69 3.24
C SER A 53 8.98 7.52 3.63
N ILE A 54 10.30 7.73 3.54
CA ILE A 54 11.28 6.72 3.95
C ILE A 54 11.19 6.47 5.45
N ALA A 55 11.17 7.53 6.28
CA ALA A 55 11.05 7.39 7.73
C ALA A 55 9.74 6.66 8.13
N ALA A 56 8.62 6.98 7.49
CA ALA A 56 7.36 6.26 7.72
C ALA A 56 7.47 4.77 7.35
N ALA A 57 8.13 4.45 6.23
CA ALA A 57 8.34 3.09 5.79
C ALA A 57 9.29 2.31 6.73
N GLU A 58 10.37 2.93 7.21
CA GLU A 58 11.31 2.34 8.19
C GLU A 58 10.60 1.96 9.49
N MET A 59 9.65 2.78 9.93
CA MET A 59 8.88 2.54 11.15
C MET A 59 7.72 1.55 10.95
N SER A 60 7.41 1.15 9.73
CA SER A 60 6.29 0.26 9.43
C SER A 60 6.70 -1.20 9.48
N ASP A 61 5.79 -2.07 9.94
CA ASP A 61 6.00 -3.52 9.94
C ASP A 61 5.92 -4.08 8.50
N THR A 62 5.14 -3.42 7.63
CA THR A 62 5.04 -3.76 6.21
C THR A 62 4.90 -2.49 5.37
N THR A 63 5.64 -2.41 4.29
CA THR A 63 5.56 -1.33 3.30
C THR A 63 5.07 -1.88 1.97
N TYR A 64 3.98 -1.31 1.45
CA TYR A 64 3.46 -1.64 0.13
C TYR A 64 3.94 -0.63 -0.91
N VAL A 65 4.76 -1.09 -1.85
CA VAL A 65 5.12 -0.33 -3.05
C VAL A 65 4.02 -0.54 -4.08
N VAL A 66 3.21 0.49 -4.28
CA VAL A 66 2.05 0.42 -5.19
C VAL A 66 2.40 1.05 -6.52
N ALA A 67 2.23 0.30 -7.60
CA ALA A 67 2.44 0.78 -8.96
C ALA A 67 1.18 0.62 -9.82
N MET A 68 0.96 1.58 -10.68
CA MET A 68 -0.16 1.56 -11.61
C MET A 68 0.33 1.06 -12.96
N MET A 69 -0.27 -0.03 -13.48
CA MET A 69 0.05 -0.56 -14.82
C MET A 69 -0.43 0.40 -15.93
N ASN A 70 0.48 0.82 -16.80
CA ASN A 70 0.21 1.72 -17.90
C ASN A 70 1.19 1.49 -19.07
N GLY A 71 1.31 0.24 -19.55
CA GLY A 71 2.12 -0.09 -20.73
C GLY A 71 3.39 -0.90 -20.50
N GLY A 72 3.73 -1.26 -19.24
CA GLY A 72 4.80 -2.23 -18.94
C GLY A 72 6.15 -1.66 -18.50
N TYR A 73 6.35 -0.35 -18.57
CA TYR A 73 7.57 0.28 -18.03
C TYR A 73 7.62 0.29 -16.50
N GLU A 74 6.49 0.14 -15.87
CA GLU A 74 6.29 0.21 -14.42
C GLU A 74 7.10 -0.85 -13.69
N VAL A 75 7.27 -2.03 -14.26
CA VAL A 75 8.07 -3.11 -13.68
C VAL A 75 9.49 -2.64 -13.39
N LYS A 76 10.15 -1.99 -14.37
CA LYS A 76 11.50 -1.45 -14.19
C LYS A 76 11.54 -0.32 -13.15
N HIS A 77 10.51 0.51 -13.10
CA HIS A 77 10.43 1.59 -12.11
C HIS A 77 10.29 1.02 -10.69
N VAL A 78 9.45 0.00 -10.52
CA VAL A 78 9.29 -0.68 -9.22
C VAL A 78 10.57 -1.42 -8.83
N GLN A 79 11.24 -2.10 -9.76
CA GLN A 79 12.53 -2.75 -9.48
C GLN A 79 13.56 -1.74 -8.95
N ARG A 80 13.71 -0.56 -9.60
CA ARG A 80 14.58 0.50 -9.12
C ARG A 80 14.13 1.06 -7.76
N ALA A 81 12.82 1.17 -7.54
CA ALA A 81 12.29 1.59 -6.26
C ALA A 81 12.66 0.61 -5.14
N LEU A 82 12.62 -0.69 -5.43
CA LEU A 82 12.99 -1.74 -4.46
C LEU A 82 14.48 -1.72 -4.11
N GLU A 83 15.36 -1.23 -4.99
CA GLU A 83 16.79 -1.07 -4.69
C GLU A 83 17.03 -0.16 -3.47
N ILE A 84 16.14 0.82 -3.22
CA ILE A 84 16.22 1.71 -2.04
C ILE A 84 16.07 0.93 -0.74
N PHE A 85 15.24 -0.11 -0.77
CA PHE A 85 14.95 -0.94 0.39
C PHE A 85 15.88 -2.17 0.52
N ALA A 86 16.71 -2.44 -0.49
CA ALA A 86 17.54 -3.65 -0.55
C ALA A 86 18.52 -3.80 0.63
N GLY A 87 18.92 -2.68 1.24
CA GLY A 87 19.79 -2.66 2.43
C GLY A 87 19.05 -2.79 3.77
N TRP A 88 17.73 -2.87 3.78
CA TRP A 88 16.97 -2.95 5.02
C TRP A 88 16.95 -4.38 5.56
N GLU A 89 17.04 -4.49 6.89
CA GLU A 89 16.86 -5.75 7.59
C GLU A 89 15.46 -6.32 7.26
N ASP A 90 15.42 -7.61 6.91
CA ASP A 90 14.21 -8.35 6.56
C ASP A 90 13.39 -7.72 5.40
N CYS A 91 14.06 -7.05 4.46
CA CYS A 91 13.42 -6.37 3.33
C CYS A 91 12.42 -7.28 2.60
N ALA A 92 12.78 -8.54 2.34
CA ALA A 92 11.95 -9.49 1.59
C ALA A 92 10.58 -9.76 2.25
N ASN A 93 10.51 -9.71 3.57
CA ASN A 93 9.28 -9.89 4.33
C ASN A 93 8.53 -8.58 4.57
N ARG A 94 9.25 -7.47 4.70
CA ARG A 94 8.69 -6.16 5.03
C ARG A 94 8.21 -5.36 3.83
N VAL A 95 8.87 -5.48 2.67
CA VAL A 95 8.54 -4.70 1.48
C VAL A 95 7.79 -5.58 0.47
N LYS A 96 6.57 -5.20 0.15
CA LYS A 96 5.65 -5.93 -0.72
C LYS A 96 5.29 -5.09 -1.93
N THR A 97 5.08 -5.72 -3.09
CA THR A 97 4.65 -5.02 -4.30
C THR A 97 3.19 -5.28 -4.61
N VAL A 98 2.48 -4.23 -5.00
CA VAL A 98 1.09 -4.30 -5.44
C VAL A 98 0.97 -3.58 -6.78
N PHE A 99 0.37 -4.23 -7.77
CA PHE A 99 0.07 -3.60 -9.05
C PHE A 99 -1.41 -3.32 -9.20
N THR A 100 -1.75 -2.09 -9.57
CA THR A 100 -3.11 -1.64 -9.83
C THR A 100 -3.36 -1.46 -11.32
N ARG A 101 -4.63 -1.39 -11.74
CA ARG A 101 -5.07 -1.28 -13.14
C ARG A 101 -4.60 -2.42 -14.04
N VAL A 102 -4.43 -3.60 -13.47
CA VAL A 102 -4.01 -4.80 -14.21
C VAL A 102 -5.17 -5.32 -15.06
N VAL A 103 -4.92 -5.57 -16.34
CA VAL A 103 -5.89 -6.11 -17.30
C VAL A 103 -5.23 -7.20 -18.14
N PRO A 104 -5.77 -8.44 -18.14
CA PRO A 104 -6.78 -8.96 -17.23
C PRO A 104 -6.26 -9.07 -15.79
N CYS A 105 -7.13 -8.88 -14.80
CA CYS A 105 -6.78 -9.03 -13.38
C CYS A 105 -7.09 -10.46 -12.92
N ASN A 106 -6.08 -11.31 -12.91
CA ASN A 106 -6.19 -12.72 -12.53
C ASN A 106 -4.83 -13.27 -12.03
N ASP A 107 -4.83 -14.51 -11.57
CA ASP A 107 -3.62 -15.19 -11.07
C ASP A 107 -2.53 -15.33 -12.13
N GLN A 108 -2.89 -15.51 -13.40
CA GLN A 108 -1.91 -15.60 -14.48
C GLN A 108 -1.17 -14.27 -14.66
N SER A 109 -1.88 -13.15 -14.59
CA SER A 109 -1.27 -11.81 -14.66
C SER A 109 -0.35 -11.56 -13.45
N ARG A 110 -0.77 -11.98 -12.26
CA ARG A 110 0.06 -11.89 -11.06
C ARG A 110 1.36 -12.71 -11.20
N ARG A 111 1.27 -13.94 -11.70
CA ARG A 111 2.45 -14.80 -11.96
C ARG A 111 3.40 -14.17 -12.97
N LYS A 112 2.90 -13.67 -14.10
CA LYS A 112 3.71 -12.97 -15.10
C LYS A 112 4.42 -11.74 -14.54
N LEU A 113 3.74 -10.98 -13.69
CA LEU A 113 4.37 -9.84 -13.02
C LEU A 113 5.42 -10.29 -12.00
N THR A 114 5.18 -11.36 -11.26
CA THR A 114 6.17 -11.97 -10.36
C THR A 114 7.43 -12.42 -11.11
N GLU A 115 7.27 -13.09 -12.24
CA GLU A 115 8.39 -13.50 -13.11
C GLU A 115 9.16 -12.28 -13.63
N ALA A 116 8.45 -11.28 -14.14
CA ALA A 116 9.06 -10.06 -14.67
C ALA A 116 9.76 -9.22 -13.59
N MET A 117 9.22 -9.20 -12.38
CA MET A 117 9.79 -8.51 -11.22
C MET A 117 11.02 -9.21 -10.65
N GLY A 118 11.12 -10.53 -10.79
CA GLY A 118 12.12 -11.35 -10.09
C GLY A 118 11.91 -11.46 -8.58
N CYS A 119 10.76 -11.01 -8.08
CA CYS A 119 10.35 -11.11 -6.68
C CYS A 119 8.82 -11.25 -6.57
N PRO A 120 8.29 -11.78 -5.45
CA PRO A 120 6.86 -11.99 -5.28
C PRO A 120 6.04 -10.70 -5.41
N VAL A 121 4.96 -10.75 -6.20
CA VAL A 121 3.92 -9.71 -6.26
C VAL A 121 2.81 -10.12 -5.30
N GLU A 122 2.58 -9.31 -4.28
CA GLU A 122 1.63 -9.59 -3.20
C GLU A 122 0.19 -9.60 -3.71
N ALA A 123 -0.18 -8.58 -4.49
CA ALA A 123 -1.51 -8.48 -5.06
C ALA A 123 -1.53 -7.76 -6.41
N VAL A 124 -2.55 -8.08 -7.20
CA VAL A 124 -2.93 -7.34 -8.39
C VAL A 124 -4.37 -6.84 -8.23
N MET A 125 -4.63 -5.62 -8.67
CA MET A 125 -5.95 -5.00 -8.60
C MET A 125 -6.44 -4.63 -10.00
N PRO A 126 -7.73 -4.79 -10.30
CA PRO A 126 -8.28 -4.48 -11.61
C PRO A 126 -8.31 -2.98 -11.89
N ASN A 127 -8.48 -2.63 -13.16
CA ASN A 127 -8.85 -1.28 -13.52
C ASN A 127 -10.35 -1.06 -13.25
N ALA A 128 -10.69 -0.41 -12.14
CA ALA A 128 -12.06 -0.14 -11.70
C ALA A 128 -12.35 1.37 -11.65
N TYR A 129 -11.80 2.13 -12.62
CA TYR A 129 -11.89 3.59 -12.63
C TYR A 129 -13.33 4.10 -12.47
N MET A 130 -14.28 3.53 -13.21
CA MET A 130 -15.67 3.99 -13.19
C MET A 130 -16.33 3.83 -11.82
N VAL A 131 -16.08 2.70 -11.15
CA VAL A 131 -16.64 2.43 -9.81
C VAL A 131 -16.02 3.37 -8.78
N VAL A 132 -14.70 3.54 -8.82
CA VAL A 132 -13.97 4.41 -7.90
C VAL A 132 -14.36 5.86 -8.08
N SER A 133 -14.48 6.35 -9.34
CA SER A 133 -14.90 7.72 -9.62
C SER A 133 -16.32 7.98 -9.11
N LYS A 134 -17.26 7.08 -9.43
CA LYS A 134 -18.65 7.20 -8.96
C LYS A 134 -18.76 7.18 -7.44
N ALA A 135 -17.98 6.33 -6.77
CA ALA A 135 -17.95 6.27 -5.32
C ALA A 135 -17.41 7.58 -4.72
N ALA A 136 -16.33 8.12 -5.28
CA ALA A 136 -15.74 9.39 -4.85
C ALA A 136 -16.71 10.57 -5.03
N ASP A 137 -17.40 10.64 -6.18
CA ASP A 137 -18.41 11.69 -6.48
C ASP A 137 -19.57 11.67 -5.48
N ASN A 138 -19.91 10.47 -4.96
CA ASN A 138 -20.98 10.29 -3.98
C ASN A 138 -20.51 10.34 -2.52
N GLY A 139 -19.21 10.52 -2.28
CA GLY A 139 -18.64 10.46 -0.93
C GLY A 139 -18.79 9.09 -0.27
N GLN A 140 -18.77 8.01 -1.08
CA GLN A 140 -18.93 6.62 -0.64
C GLN A 140 -17.64 5.83 -0.87
N MET A 141 -17.52 4.69 -0.23
CA MET A 141 -16.46 3.75 -0.55
C MET A 141 -16.83 2.89 -1.76
N ALA A 142 -15.88 2.61 -2.64
CA ALA A 142 -16.10 1.77 -3.81
C ALA A 142 -16.58 0.35 -3.43
N LEU A 143 -16.14 -0.16 -2.28
CA LEU A 143 -16.56 -1.47 -1.76
C LEU A 143 -18.01 -1.48 -1.28
N ASP A 144 -18.52 -0.36 -0.77
CA ASP A 144 -19.92 -0.24 -0.36
C ASP A 144 -20.85 -0.14 -1.59
N LEU A 145 -20.34 0.49 -2.65
CA LEU A 145 -21.10 0.65 -3.89
C LEU A 145 -21.20 -0.66 -4.68
N GLU A 146 -20.11 -1.43 -4.74
CA GLU A 146 -20.05 -2.71 -5.45
C GLU A 146 -19.26 -3.75 -4.63
N PRO A 147 -19.89 -4.34 -3.58
CA PRO A 147 -19.20 -5.24 -2.64
C PRO A 147 -18.69 -6.55 -3.27
N ASP A 148 -19.33 -7.02 -4.34
CA ASP A 148 -18.96 -8.25 -5.04
C ASP A 148 -18.09 -8.00 -6.29
N SER A 149 -17.61 -6.77 -6.47
CA SER A 149 -16.77 -6.43 -7.62
C SER A 149 -15.37 -7.07 -7.52
N PRO A 150 -14.69 -7.30 -8.66
CA PRO A 150 -13.30 -7.75 -8.65
C PRO A 150 -12.36 -6.84 -7.85
N LEU A 151 -12.65 -5.53 -7.79
CA LEU A 151 -11.92 -4.60 -6.94
C LEU A 151 -12.12 -4.92 -5.45
N ALA A 152 -13.37 -5.10 -5.03
CA ALA A 152 -13.69 -5.43 -3.64
C ALA A 152 -13.04 -6.76 -3.22
N MET A 153 -13.08 -7.77 -4.08
CA MET A 153 -12.40 -9.05 -3.85
C MET A 153 -10.88 -8.87 -3.68
N SER A 154 -10.24 -8.06 -4.52
CA SER A 154 -8.79 -7.81 -4.45
C SER A 154 -8.40 -7.05 -3.18
N ILE A 155 -9.20 -6.06 -2.77
CA ILE A 155 -8.97 -5.28 -1.55
C ILE A 155 -9.19 -6.17 -0.31
N ASN A 156 -10.25 -6.99 -0.29
CA ASN A 156 -10.50 -7.93 0.80
C ASN A 156 -9.38 -8.97 0.92
N TYR A 157 -8.85 -9.47 -0.21
CA TYR A 157 -7.67 -10.33 -0.19
C TYR A 157 -6.48 -9.63 0.47
N LEU A 158 -6.15 -8.40 0.05
CA LEU A 158 -5.03 -7.65 0.63
C LEU A 158 -5.25 -7.35 2.11
N ALA A 159 -6.45 -6.97 2.51
CA ALA A 159 -6.82 -6.76 3.91
C ALA A 159 -6.64 -8.05 4.75
N GLY A 160 -7.05 -9.20 4.20
CA GLY A 160 -6.82 -10.51 4.82
C GLY A 160 -5.34 -10.80 5.06
N ARG A 161 -4.47 -10.43 4.12
CA ARG A 161 -3.00 -10.56 4.23
C ARG A 161 -2.40 -9.66 5.31
N ILE A 162 -2.98 -8.49 5.53
CA ILE A 162 -2.57 -7.56 6.61
C ILE A 162 -3.02 -8.10 7.97
N ILE A 163 -4.25 -8.60 8.06
CA ILE A 163 -4.84 -9.08 9.32
C ILE A 163 -4.26 -10.43 9.75
N HIS A 164 -4.00 -11.28 8.78
CA HIS A 164 -3.46 -12.64 8.95
C HIS A 164 -2.23 -12.81 8.03
N PRO A 165 -1.09 -12.20 8.39
CA PRO A 165 0.12 -12.40 7.60
C PRO A 165 0.45 -13.90 7.58
N PRO A 166 0.90 -14.44 6.43
CA PRO A 166 1.34 -15.82 6.38
C PRO A 166 2.47 -15.99 7.40
N ALA A 167 2.49 -17.09 8.11
CA ALA A 167 3.62 -17.47 8.93
C ALA A 167 4.87 -17.41 8.05
N GLY A 168 5.90 -16.68 8.47
CA GLY A 168 7.11 -16.46 7.71
C GLY A 168 7.59 -17.80 7.16
N GLY A 169 7.69 -17.90 5.84
CA GLY A 169 8.22 -19.09 5.21
C GLY A 169 9.69 -19.24 5.59
N ILE A 170 9.93 -20.00 6.63
CA ILE A 170 11.17 -20.75 6.77
C ILE A 170 11.05 -21.78 5.65
N GLY A 171 11.86 -21.63 4.62
CA GLY A 171 11.95 -22.61 3.57
C GLY A 171 12.26 -23.97 4.18
N ASP A 172 11.33 -24.88 4.05
CA ASP A 172 11.64 -26.29 4.05
C ASP A 172 11.94 -26.69 2.61
N ASP A 173 13.22 -26.99 2.37
CA ASP A 173 13.88 -27.74 1.29
C ASP A 173 13.51 -27.42 -0.18
#